data_f16eb03827bcf837786fe503427f9cdd
#
_entry.id   f16eb03827bcf837786fe503427f9cdd
#
_cell.length_a   1.000
_cell.length_b   1.000
_cell.length_c   1.000
_cell.angle_alpha   90.00
_cell.angle_beta   90.00
_cell.angle_gamma   90.00
#
_symmetry.space_group_name_H-M   'P 1'
#
loop_
_entity.id
_entity.type
_entity.pdbx_description
1 polymer ?
#
loop_
_entity_poly.entity_id
_entity_poly.type
_entity_poly.pdbx_seq_one_letter_code
_entity_poly.pdbx_strand_id
1 'polypeptide(L)'
;MKIYYFGAEDAPVLLLLPGTCCHWKSNFGAVIPLLADSFRVLCVSYDGFDETEQTEFPTMLEETEKIEAYLKTHCGGHIRAAYGCSLGGSFVGLLAARQNIHMDCGILGSSDLDQASPLAARLQTDFLLPLIYPVVRDGKIKAKFLQKRLDECAKESGDYVKAFLKMFGDARPYVTMQSCKNQFYSDLITPLPDKIHVPGTEIHIFYALKMGAKYRARYQQHFAHPVLHEQNLQHEELLACHPEQWAHLVKSIAL
;
A
#
# COMPACT_ATOMS: atom_id res chain seq x y z
N MET A 1 9.51 -10.51 -8.14
CA MET A 1 8.76 -9.23 -8.25
C MET A 1 8.67 -8.81 -9.72
N LYS A 2 7.51 -8.34 -10.15
CA LYS A 2 7.27 -7.78 -11.48
C LYS A 2 6.78 -6.34 -11.42
N ILE A 3 7.01 -5.60 -12.51
CA ILE A 3 6.45 -4.27 -12.71
C ILE A 3 5.62 -4.30 -13.99
N TYR A 4 4.36 -3.92 -13.87
CA TYR A 4 3.44 -3.70 -14.99
C TYR A 4 3.36 -2.21 -15.26
N TYR A 5 3.36 -1.80 -16.52
CA TYR A 5 3.35 -0.40 -16.89
C TYR A 5 2.21 -0.06 -17.85
N PHE A 6 1.71 1.18 -17.74
CA PHE A 6 0.58 1.72 -18.50
C PHE A 6 0.85 3.19 -18.80
N GLY A 7 0.29 3.69 -19.89
CA GLY A 7 0.50 5.08 -20.33
C GLY A 7 1.72 5.26 -21.22
N ALA A 8 2.00 6.51 -21.57
CA ALA A 8 3.09 6.85 -22.48
C ALA A 8 4.46 6.68 -21.79
N GLU A 9 5.46 6.22 -22.53
CA GLU A 9 6.79 5.90 -22.00
C GLU A 9 7.56 7.15 -21.54
N ASP A 10 7.30 8.29 -22.18
CA ASP A 10 7.91 9.59 -21.89
C ASP A 10 7.14 10.43 -20.85
N ALA A 11 5.99 9.94 -20.39
CA ALA A 11 5.23 10.61 -19.34
C ALA A 11 5.91 10.50 -17.95
N PRO A 12 5.62 11.45 -17.02
CA PRO A 12 6.11 11.39 -15.65
C PRO A 12 5.77 10.05 -14.98
N VAL A 13 6.75 9.45 -14.27
CA VAL A 13 6.57 8.14 -13.65
C VAL A 13 5.78 8.25 -12.36
N LEU A 14 4.70 7.47 -12.26
CA LEU A 14 3.94 7.23 -11.02
C LEU A 14 4.04 5.77 -10.63
N LEU A 15 4.68 5.49 -9.49
CA LEU A 15 4.81 4.14 -8.93
C LEU A 15 3.61 3.83 -8.03
N LEU A 16 2.95 2.69 -8.22
CA LEU A 16 1.84 2.21 -7.41
C LEU A 16 2.23 0.94 -6.65
N LEU A 17 2.11 0.98 -5.33
CA LEU A 17 2.53 -0.05 -4.39
C LEU A 17 1.30 -0.64 -3.68
N PRO A 18 0.95 -1.92 -3.91
CA PRO A 18 -0.24 -2.55 -3.34
C PRO A 18 -0.21 -2.67 -1.82
N GLY A 19 -1.41 -2.88 -1.27
CA GLY A 19 -1.61 -3.15 0.15
C GLY A 19 -1.27 -4.60 0.54
N THR A 20 -1.38 -4.88 1.83
CA THR A 20 -1.10 -6.19 2.42
C THR A 20 -1.98 -7.27 1.80
N CYS A 21 -1.35 -8.35 1.34
CA CYS A 21 -2.01 -9.50 0.70
C CYS A 21 -2.87 -9.13 -0.53
N CYS A 22 -2.59 -8.01 -1.18
CA CYS A 22 -3.32 -7.55 -2.35
C CYS A 22 -2.51 -7.74 -3.63
N HIS A 23 -3.25 -7.90 -4.73
CA HIS A 23 -2.71 -7.85 -6.08
C HIS A 23 -2.91 -6.46 -6.67
N TRP A 24 -1.98 -6.00 -7.52
CA TRP A 24 -2.04 -4.68 -8.12
C TRP A 24 -3.34 -4.42 -8.90
N LYS A 25 -3.87 -5.42 -9.63
CA LYS A 25 -5.14 -5.29 -10.37
C LYS A 25 -6.32 -5.01 -9.46
N SER A 26 -6.40 -5.71 -8.32
CA SER A 26 -7.48 -5.51 -7.35
C SER A 26 -7.39 -4.16 -6.67
N ASN A 27 -6.18 -3.64 -6.41
CA ASN A 27 -6.00 -2.33 -5.80
C ASN A 27 -6.18 -1.19 -6.80
N PHE A 28 -5.57 -1.29 -7.99
CA PHE A 28 -5.39 -0.14 -8.87
C PHE A 28 -6.08 -0.26 -10.22
N GLY A 29 -6.68 -1.43 -10.55
CA GLY A 29 -7.31 -1.65 -11.86
C GLY A 29 -8.36 -0.62 -12.23
N ALA A 30 -9.11 -0.07 -11.27
CA ALA A 30 -10.10 0.96 -11.50
C ALA A 30 -9.50 2.35 -11.75
N VAL A 31 -8.31 2.64 -11.17
CA VAL A 31 -7.67 3.97 -11.27
C VAL A 31 -6.62 4.07 -12.36
N ILE A 32 -6.04 2.96 -12.82
CA ILE A 32 -5.05 2.95 -13.90
C ILE A 32 -5.55 3.69 -15.15
N PRO A 33 -6.76 3.43 -15.67
CA PRO A 33 -7.26 4.15 -16.86
C PRO A 33 -7.43 5.66 -16.63
N LEU A 34 -7.62 6.07 -15.37
CA LEU A 34 -7.77 7.48 -15.00
C LEU A 34 -6.43 8.21 -14.89
N LEU A 35 -5.32 7.47 -14.82
CA LEU A 35 -3.96 8.00 -14.62
C LEU A 35 -3.09 7.89 -15.88
N ALA A 36 -3.33 6.88 -16.73
CA ALA A 36 -2.47 6.52 -17.83
C ALA A 36 -2.43 7.54 -18.97
N ASP A 37 -3.33 8.53 -18.99
CA ASP A 37 -3.31 9.68 -19.88
C ASP A 37 -2.28 10.76 -19.46
N SER A 38 -1.90 10.76 -18.18
CA SER A 38 -1.05 11.80 -17.57
C SER A 38 0.29 11.26 -17.06
N PHE A 39 0.36 9.95 -16.78
CA PHE A 39 1.53 9.31 -16.20
C PHE A 39 1.93 8.03 -16.94
N ARG A 40 3.22 7.73 -16.89
CA ARG A 40 3.72 6.37 -17.01
C ARG A 40 3.51 5.67 -15.67
N VAL A 41 2.41 4.93 -15.55
CA VAL A 41 2.03 4.23 -14.32
C VAL A 41 2.81 2.93 -14.22
N LEU A 42 3.58 2.75 -13.14
CA LEU A 42 4.29 1.51 -12.82
C LEU A 42 3.59 0.83 -11.63
N CYS A 43 2.99 -0.34 -11.86
CA CYS A 43 2.34 -1.12 -10.81
C CYS A 43 3.26 -2.24 -10.35
N VAL A 44 3.61 -2.25 -9.06
CA VAL A 44 4.40 -3.33 -8.46
C VAL A 44 3.51 -4.55 -8.24
N SER A 45 3.99 -5.71 -8.67
CA SER A 45 3.49 -7.03 -8.27
C SER A 45 4.57 -7.67 -7.43
N TYR A 46 4.35 -7.75 -6.11
CA TYR A 46 5.34 -8.29 -5.18
C TYR A 46 5.59 -9.78 -5.41
N ASP A 47 6.76 -10.27 -5.02
CA ASP A 47 7.03 -11.70 -4.96
C ASP A 47 5.96 -12.41 -4.10
N GLY A 48 5.48 -13.54 -4.59
CA GLY A 48 4.39 -14.28 -3.95
C GLY A 48 2.98 -13.74 -4.25
N PHE A 49 2.87 -12.61 -4.98
CA PHE A 49 1.60 -11.97 -5.35
C PHE A 49 1.47 -11.73 -6.87
N ASP A 50 2.26 -12.44 -7.67
CA ASP A 50 2.16 -12.43 -9.12
C ASP A 50 1.73 -13.81 -9.65
N GLU A 51 0.67 -13.83 -10.48
CA GLU A 51 0.12 -15.07 -11.04
C GLU A 51 1.03 -15.78 -12.04
N THR A 52 2.05 -15.11 -12.53
CA THR A 52 2.96 -15.66 -13.55
C THR A 52 4.28 -16.18 -12.98
N GLU A 53 4.50 -16.01 -11.67
CA GLU A 53 5.73 -16.41 -10.98
C GLU A 53 5.42 -17.30 -9.78
N GLN A 54 6.25 -18.34 -9.59
CA GLN A 54 6.19 -19.18 -8.40
C GLN A 54 7.25 -18.70 -7.38
N THR A 55 7.01 -17.55 -6.79
CA THR A 55 7.86 -16.95 -5.78
C THR A 55 7.15 -16.86 -4.43
N GLU A 56 7.87 -16.54 -3.37
CA GLU A 56 7.32 -16.19 -2.07
C GLU A 56 7.81 -14.79 -1.70
N PHE A 57 6.95 -14.02 -1.01
CA PHE A 57 7.34 -12.72 -0.48
C PHE A 57 8.52 -12.89 0.50
N PRO A 58 9.68 -12.26 0.26
CA PRO A 58 10.85 -12.46 1.11
C PRO A 58 10.72 -11.64 2.41
N THR A 59 11.20 -10.39 2.35
CA THR A 59 11.04 -9.37 3.40
C THR A 59 10.73 -8.02 2.75
N MET A 60 10.17 -7.10 3.53
CA MET A 60 9.95 -5.73 3.05
C MET A 60 11.25 -5.07 2.56
N LEU A 61 12.36 -5.29 3.26
CA LEU A 61 13.64 -4.70 2.88
C LEU A 61 14.15 -5.23 1.54
N GLU A 62 14.17 -6.55 1.36
CA GLU A 62 14.60 -7.17 0.09
C GLU A 62 13.69 -6.78 -1.08
N GLU A 63 12.38 -6.66 -0.83
CA GLU A 63 11.45 -6.22 -1.86
C GLU A 63 11.65 -4.72 -2.20
N THR A 64 11.95 -3.88 -1.19
CA THR A 64 12.33 -2.48 -1.41
C THR A 64 13.59 -2.38 -2.27
N GLU A 65 14.60 -3.21 -2.01
CA GLU A 65 15.84 -3.24 -2.78
C GLU A 65 15.64 -3.63 -4.25
N LYS A 66 14.72 -4.56 -4.52
CA LYS A 66 14.32 -4.90 -5.91
C LYS A 66 13.61 -3.74 -6.60
N ILE A 67 12.73 -3.03 -5.90
CA ILE A 67 12.07 -1.83 -6.42
C ILE A 67 13.10 -0.75 -6.75
N GLU A 68 14.02 -0.46 -5.83
CA GLU A 68 15.10 0.52 -6.03
C GLU A 68 15.97 0.15 -7.22
N ALA A 69 16.36 -1.11 -7.35
CA ALA A 69 17.18 -1.61 -8.46
C ALA A 69 16.46 -1.43 -9.81
N TYR A 70 15.17 -1.76 -9.86
CA TYR A 70 14.35 -1.56 -11.04
C TYR A 70 14.28 -0.08 -11.44
N LEU A 71 13.97 0.80 -10.48
CA LEU A 71 13.84 2.24 -10.73
C LEU A 71 15.18 2.87 -11.16
N LYS A 72 16.30 2.44 -10.60
CA LYS A 72 17.62 2.88 -11.07
C LYS A 72 17.88 2.49 -12.52
N THR A 73 17.53 1.26 -12.88
CA THR A 73 17.82 0.73 -14.23
C THR A 73 16.88 1.31 -15.29
N HIS A 74 15.59 1.50 -14.98
CA HIS A 74 14.56 1.82 -15.97
C HIS A 74 14.04 3.25 -15.90
N CYS A 75 14.32 3.98 -14.81
CA CYS A 75 13.87 5.35 -14.57
C CYS A 75 15.03 6.29 -14.18
N GLY A 76 16.29 5.87 -14.31
CA GLY A 76 17.45 6.68 -13.93
C GLY A 76 17.52 6.99 -12.43
N GLY A 77 16.80 6.26 -11.59
CA GLY A 77 16.74 6.48 -10.14
C GLY A 77 15.89 7.68 -9.70
N HIS A 78 15.11 8.28 -10.61
CA HIS A 78 14.20 9.38 -10.30
C HIS A 78 12.79 9.08 -10.83
N ILE A 79 11.77 9.34 -10.00
CA ILE A 79 10.36 9.24 -10.36
C ILE A 79 9.59 10.47 -9.89
N ARG A 80 8.50 10.80 -10.59
CA ARG A 80 7.66 11.94 -10.21
C ARG A 80 6.92 11.68 -8.91
N ALA A 81 6.29 10.51 -8.77
CA ALA A 81 5.57 10.19 -7.53
C ALA A 81 5.55 8.69 -7.25
N ALA A 82 5.38 8.34 -5.97
CA ALA A 82 5.02 7.00 -5.53
C ALA A 82 3.75 7.07 -4.67
N TYR A 83 2.77 6.22 -4.94
CA TYR A 83 1.60 6.01 -4.07
C TYR A 83 1.64 4.61 -3.47
N GLY A 84 1.45 4.53 -2.17
CA GLY A 84 1.35 3.26 -1.44
C GLY A 84 0.01 3.08 -0.75
N CYS A 85 -0.74 2.02 -1.14
CA CYS A 85 -1.96 1.60 -0.48
C CYS A 85 -1.61 0.83 0.81
N SER A 86 -2.06 1.27 1.98
CA SER A 86 -1.83 0.56 3.26
C SER A 86 -0.36 0.17 3.45
N LEU A 87 0.01 -1.12 3.42
CA LEU A 87 1.40 -1.62 3.40
C LEU A 87 2.28 -0.87 2.38
N GLY A 88 1.73 -0.57 1.20
CA GLY A 88 2.44 0.19 0.18
C GLY A 88 2.95 1.53 0.68
N GLY A 89 2.26 2.16 1.64
CA GLY A 89 2.72 3.39 2.29
C GLY A 89 3.97 3.18 3.16
N SER A 90 4.13 2.03 3.79
CA SER A 90 5.38 1.68 4.48
C SER A 90 6.54 1.58 3.49
N PHE A 91 6.32 1.04 2.28
CA PHE A 91 7.32 1.05 1.21
C PHE A 91 7.66 2.46 0.74
N VAL A 92 6.67 3.36 0.58
CA VAL A 92 6.93 4.78 0.25
C VAL A 92 7.82 5.42 1.33
N GLY A 93 7.51 5.17 2.61
CA GLY A 93 8.33 5.64 3.73
C GLY A 93 9.77 5.10 3.70
N LEU A 94 9.93 3.81 3.39
CA LEU A 94 11.26 3.19 3.26
C LEU A 94 12.06 3.75 2.07
N LEU A 95 11.45 3.91 0.91
CA LEU A 95 12.09 4.52 -0.26
C LEU A 95 12.57 5.94 0.05
N ALA A 96 11.74 6.74 0.76
CA ALA A 96 12.12 8.06 1.21
C ALA A 96 13.28 8.02 2.21
N ALA A 97 13.22 7.15 3.22
CA ALA A 97 14.25 7.06 4.27
C ALA A 97 15.60 6.58 3.73
N ARG A 98 15.59 5.64 2.78
CA ARG A 98 16.80 5.03 2.21
C ARG A 98 17.49 5.92 1.18
N GLN A 99 16.77 6.82 0.52
CA GLN A 99 17.29 7.79 -0.46
C GLN A 99 18.16 7.15 -1.58
N ASN A 100 17.93 5.87 -1.88
CA ASN A 100 18.61 5.17 -2.96
C ASN A 100 18.06 5.53 -4.34
N ILE A 101 16.85 6.08 -4.38
CA ILE A 101 16.19 6.73 -5.52
C ILE A 101 15.61 8.05 -5.05
N HIS A 102 15.30 8.93 -5.98
CA HIS A 102 14.56 10.17 -5.70
C HIS A 102 13.12 10.09 -6.19
N MET A 103 12.19 10.61 -5.42
CA MET A 103 10.81 10.86 -5.83
C MET A 103 10.43 12.28 -5.42
N ASP A 104 9.78 13.02 -6.34
CA ASP A 104 9.35 14.39 -6.02
C ASP A 104 8.20 14.37 -5.01
N CYS A 105 7.31 13.37 -5.10
CA CYS A 105 6.18 13.21 -4.19
C CYS A 105 6.07 11.76 -3.68
N GLY A 106 6.04 11.56 -2.37
CA GLY A 106 5.63 10.32 -1.73
C GLY A 106 4.20 10.45 -1.21
N ILE A 107 3.27 9.58 -1.65
CA ILE A 107 1.88 9.62 -1.23
C ILE A 107 1.57 8.32 -0.48
N LEU A 108 1.25 8.44 0.80
CA LEU A 108 0.77 7.31 1.59
C LEU A 108 -0.77 7.31 1.56
N GLY A 109 -1.34 6.17 1.24
CA GLY A 109 -2.74 5.90 1.48
C GLY A 109 -3.00 5.84 2.99
N SER A 110 -3.99 5.10 3.41
CA SER A 110 -4.31 4.96 4.83
C SER A 110 -3.35 4.00 5.56
N SER A 111 -2.03 4.19 5.39
CA SER A 111 -1.00 3.35 6.00
C SER A 111 -1.01 3.49 7.52
N ASP A 112 -0.85 2.38 8.24
CA ASP A 112 -0.82 2.39 9.70
C ASP A 112 0.58 2.63 10.27
N LEU A 113 1.63 2.30 9.52
CA LEU A 113 3.04 2.41 9.92
C LEU A 113 3.31 1.77 11.29
N ASP A 114 2.61 0.66 11.59
CA ASP A 114 2.76 -0.07 12.85
C ASP A 114 4.14 -0.71 12.93
N GLN A 115 4.79 -0.53 14.08
CA GLN A 115 6.08 -1.15 14.37
C GLN A 115 6.01 -1.93 15.69
N ALA A 116 6.68 -3.07 15.73
CA ALA A 116 6.70 -3.93 16.90
C ALA A 116 8.08 -4.59 17.08
N SER A 117 8.39 -4.97 18.32
CA SER A 117 9.55 -5.82 18.55
C SER A 117 9.39 -7.18 17.86
N PRO A 118 10.47 -7.88 17.47
CA PRO A 118 10.37 -9.17 16.76
C PRO A 118 9.47 -10.20 17.45
N LEU A 119 9.50 -10.25 18.77
CA LEU A 119 8.63 -11.16 19.54
C LEU A 119 7.15 -10.75 19.44
N ALA A 120 6.86 -9.46 19.62
CA ALA A 120 5.48 -8.94 19.53
C ALA A 120 4.95 -9.08 18.09
N ALA A 121 5.76 -8.77 17.07
CA ALA A 121 5.41 -8.94 15.67
C ALA A 121 5.06 -10.40 15.33
N ARG A 122 5.88 -11.35 15.83
CA ARG A 122 5.60 -12.78 15.65
C ARG A 122 4.27 -13.19 16.27
N LEU A 123 4.02 -12.80 17.53
CA LEU A 123 2.76 -13.12 18.21
C LEU A 123 1.56 -12.50 17.50
N GLN A 124 1.67 -11.24 17.07
CA GLN A 124 0.60 -10.57 16.31
C GLN A 124 0.34 -11.29 14.98
N THR A 125 1.39 -11.61 14.24
CA THR A 125 1.26 -12.30 12.94
C THR A 125 0.65 -13.68 13.11
N ASP A 126 1.15 -14.49 14.05
CA ASP A 126 0.65 -15.84 14.31
C ASP A 126 -0.81 -15.83 14.80
N PHE A 127 -1.26 -14.76 15.47
CA PHE A 127 -2.66 -14.58 15.88
C PHE A 127 -3.56 -14.08 14.73
N LEU A 128 -3.11 -13.07 13.96
CA LEU A 128 -3.95 -12.42 12.94
C LEU A 128 -4.05 -13.24 11.66
N LEU A 129 -2.96 -13.90 11.26
CA LEU A 129 -2.90 -14.61 9.98
C LEU A 129 -3.97 -15.69 9.81
N PRO A 130 -4.26 -16.57 10.80
CA PRO A 130 -5.34 -17.55 10.69
C PRO A 130 -6.73 -16.95 10.51
N LEU A 131 -6.93 -15.69 10.91
CA LEU A 131 -8.19 -14.96 10.77
C LEU A 131 -8.31 -14.30 9.39
N ILE A 132 -7.20 -13.75 8.89
CA ILE A 132 -7.16 -12.94 7.66
C ILE A 132 -6.95 -13.83 6.42
N TYR A 133 -6.10 -14.85 6.51
CA TYR A 133 -5.75 -15.68 5.35
C TYR A 133 -6.97 -16.35 4.67
N PRO A 134 -8.00 -16.87 5.40
CA PRO A 134 -9.21 -17.36 4.75
C PRO A 134 -10.00 -16.29 3.97
N VAL A 135 -9.92 -15.02 4.41
CA VAL A 135 -10.53 -13.89 3.69
C VAL A 135 -9.77 -13.63 2.40
N VAL A 136 -8.44 -13.58 2.49
CA VAL A 136 -7.55 -13.35 1.33
C VAL A 136 -7.70 -14.48 0.31
N ARG A 137 -7.57 -15.74 0.74
CA ARG A 137 -7.55 -16.90 -0.16
C ARG A 137 -8.93 -17.28 -0.70
N ASP A 138 -9.94 -17.33 0.15
CA ASP A 138 -11.25 -17.91 -0.17
C ASP A 138 -12.38 -16.86 -0.19
N GLY A 139 -12.11 -15.61 0.22
CA GLY A 139 -13.13 -14.60 0.46
C GLY A 139 -14.08 -14.93 1.61
N LYS A 140 -13.67 -15.83 2.53
CA LYS A 140 -14.53 -16.35 3.60
C LYS A 140 -14.12 -15.79 4.96
N ILE A 141 -15.06 -15.16 5.65
CA ILE A 141 -14.87 -14.68 7.01
C ILE A 141 -15.29 -15.79 7.96
N LYS A 142 -14.32 -16.46 8.59
CA LYS A 142 -14.59 -17.58 9.53
C LYS A 142 -14.79 -17.11 10.98
N ALA A 143 -14.17 -16.00 11.37
CA ALA A 143 -14.24 -15.51 12.74
C ALA A 143 -15.51 -14.69 12.96
N LYS A 144 -16.40 -15.14 13.87
CA LYS A 144 -17.69 -14.49 14.16
C LYS A 144 -17.54 -13.04 14.62
N PHE A 145 -16.51 -12.72 15.41
CA PHE A 145 -16.27 -11.35 15.84
C PHE A 145 -15.88 -10.41 14.68
N LEU A 146 -15.09 -10.92 13.73
CA LEU A 146 -14.70 -10.18 12.53
C LEU A 146 -15.92 -9.96 11.62
N GLN A 147 -16.74 -11.01 11.43
CA GLN A 147 -18.02 -10.88 10.71
C GLN A 147 -18.90 -9.80 11.33
N LYS A 148 -19.08 -9.83 12.66
CA LYS A 148 -19.88 -8.82 13.38
C LYS A 148 -19.36 -7.40 13.16
N ARG A 149 -18.03 -7.18 13.22
CA ARG A 149 -17.43 -5.86 12.98
C ARG A 149 -17.65 -5.38 11.53
N LEU A 150 -17.53 -6.29 10.56
CA LEU A 150 -17.81 -5.96 9.16
C LEU A 150 -19.29 -5.68 8.93
N ASP A 151 -20.20 -6.41 9.58
CA ASP A 151 -21.65 -6.16 9.52
C ASP A 151 -22.01 -4.79 10.15
N GLU A 152 -21.35 -4.40 11.23
CA GLU A 152 -21.48 -3.08 11.84
C GLU A 152 -20.97 -1.99 10.89
N CYS A 153 -19.79 -2.17 10.32
CA CYS A 153 -19.23 -1.26 9.33
C CYS A 153 -20.13 -1.16 8.07
N ALA A 154 -20.70 -2.27 7.62
CA ALA A 154 -21.60 -2.30 6.46
C ALA A 154 -22.90 -1.54 6.67
N LYS A 155 -23.37 -1.34 7.91
CA LYS A 155 -24.53 -0.49 8.22
C LYS A 155 -24.26 0.99 7.95
N GLU A 156 -23.00 1.41 8.15
CA GLU A 156 -22.58 2.80 7.92
C GLU A 156 -22.05 3.02 6.49
N SER A 157 -21.41 2.02 5.91
CA SER A 157 -20.69 2.09 4.64
C SER A 157 -20.73 0.74 3.91
N GLY A 158 -21.92 0.31 3.48
CA GLY A 158 -22.15 -1.04 2.90
C GLY A 158 -21.33 -1.31 1.64
N ASP A 159 -21.13 -0.31 0.79
CA ASP A 159 -20.36 -0.43 -0.44
C ASP A 159 -18.85 -0.53 -0.15
N TYR A 160 -18.39 0.13 0.92
CA TYR A 160 -16.99 0.04 1.36
C TYR A 160 -16.60 -1.39 1.73
N VAL A 161 -17.40 -2.11 2.51
CA VAL A 161 -17.05 -3.48 2.92
C VAL A 161 -16.91 -4.40 1.72
N LYS A 162 -17.80 -4.28 0.73
CA LYS A 162 -17.73 -5.05 -0.52
C LYS A 162 -16.48 -4.69 -1.33
N ALA A 163 -16.20 -3.38 -1.48
CA ALA A 163 -15.05 -2.88 -2.21
C ALA A 163 -13.74 -3.31 -1.53
N PHE A 164 -13.66 -3.19 -0.20
CA PHE A 164 -12.51 -3.62 0.59
C PHE A 164 -12.22 -5.12 0.44
N LEU A 165 -13.24 -5.97 0.53
CA LEU A 165 -13.08 -7.42 0.33
C LEU A 165 -12.69 -7.77 -1.12
N LYS A 166 -13.06 -6.95 -2.09
CA LYS A 166 -12.67 -7.11 -3.49
C LYS A 166 -11.17 -6.83 -3.71
N MET A 167 -10.54 -6.00 -2.87
CA MET A 167 -9.10 -5.68 -2.98
C MET A 167 -8.20 -6.91 -2.88
N PHE A 168 -8.68 -8.01 -2.28
CA PHE A 168 -7.97 -9.30 -2.19
C PHE A 168 -8.28 -10.25 -3.37
N GLY A 169 -9.14 -9.85 -4.32
CA GLY A 169 -9.75 -10.75 -5.30
C GLY A 169 -8.76 -11.50 -6.20
N ASP A 170 -7.84 -10.77 -6.82
CA ASP A 170 -6.96 -11.35 -7.84
C ASP A 170 -5.77 -12.14 -7.25
N ALA A 171 -5.43 -11.95 -5.97
CA ALA A 171 -4.40 -12.73 -5.29
C ALA A 171 -4.87 -14.16 -4.89
N ARG A 172 -6.19 -14.39 -4.80
CA ARG A 172 -6.80 -15.62 -4.26
C ARG A 172 -6.27 -16.93 -4.85
N PRO A 173 -6.09 -17.07 -6.18
CA PRO A 173 -5.76 -18.36 -6.75
C PRO A 173 -4.38 -18.92 -6.37
N TYR A 174 -3.42 -18.05 -6.01
CA TYR A 174 -2.00 -18.43 -5.88
C TYR A 174 -1.32 -17.94 -4.61
N VAL A 175 -1.94 -17.02 -3.86
CA VAL A 175 -1.32 -16.49 -2.63
C VAL A 175 -1.11 -17.59 -1.59
N THR A 176 0.12 -17.68 -1.06
CA THR A 176 0.46 -18.63 0.00
C THR A 176 0.30 -18.02 1.39
N MET A 177 0.05 -18.86 2.40
CA MET A 177 0.04 -18.43 3.79
C MET A 177 1.43 -17.89 4.19
N GLN A 178 2.51 -18.45 3.65
CA GLN A 178 3.86 -18.03 3.95
C GLN A 178 4.15 -16.61 3.42
N SER A 179 3.74 -16.29 2.19
CA SER A 179 3.86 -14.93 1.63
C SER A 179 3.09 -13.90 2.47
N CYS A 180 1.85 -14.23 2.87
CA CYS A 180 1.08 -13.36 3.76
C CYS A 180 1.79 -13.19 5.13
N LYS A 181 2.31 -14.28 5.70
CA LYS A 181 3.04 -14.25 6.96
C LYS A 181 4.28 -13.38 6.88
N ASN A 182 5.07 -13.55 5.83
CA ASN A 182 6.28 -12.77 5.62
C ASN A 182 5.98 -11.28 5.44
N GLN A 183 4.92 -10.94 4.71
CA GLN A 183 4.47 -9.55 4.56
C GLN A 183 4.10 -8.92 5.90
N PHE A 184 3.18 -9.52 6.65
CA PHE A 184 2.76 -9.01 7.96
C PHE A 184 3.91 -8.89 8.95
N TYR A 185 4.73 -9.94 9.06
CA TYR A 185 5.84 -9.96 9.99
C TYR A 185 6.90 -8.91 9.65
N SER A 186 7.33 -8.88 8.38
CA SER A 186 8.40 -7.98 7.97
C SER A 186 7.98 -6.50 8.00
N ASP A 187 6.71 -6.18 7.73
CA ASP A 187 6.19 -4.81 7.88
C ASP A 187 6.34 -4.33 9.33
N LEU A 188 5.91 -5.16 10.28
CA LEU A 188 5.97 -4.83 11.71
C LEU A 188 7.40 -4.67 12.25
N ILE A 189 8.38 -5.41 11.72
CA ILE A 189 9.76 -5.37 12.22
C ILE A 189 10.72 -4.48 11.43
N THR A 190 10.33 -4.03 10.25
CA THR A 190 11.20 -3.18 9.42
C THR A 190 11.16 -1.74 9.97
N PRO A 191 12.28 -1.22 10.49
CA PRO A 191 12.27 0.07 11.16
C PRO A 191 12.10 1.21 10.16
N LEU A 192 11.20 2.12 10.47
CA LEU A 192 11.05 3.39 9.80
C LEU A 192 11.60 4.50 10.71
N PRO A 193 12.60 5.28 10.27
CA PRO A 193 13.15 6.38 11.07
C PRO A 193 12.12 7.45 11.40
N ASP A 194 12.37 8.20 12.48
CA ASP A 194 11.60 9.38 12.79
C ASP A 194 12.10 10.59 11.99
N LYS A 195 11.20 11.55 11.74
CA LYS A 195 11.51 12.85 11.13
C LYS A 195 12.20 12.74 9.77
N ILE A 196 11.79 11.77 8.96
CA ILE A 196 12.27 11.64 7.58
C ILE A 196 12.06 12.98 6.87
N HIS A 197 13.14 13.50 6.31
CA HIS A 197 13.17 14.72 5.49
C HIS A 197 14.12 14.48 4.33
N VAL A 198 13.61 14.62 3.12
CA VAL A 198 14.39 14.47 1.89
C VAL A 198 14.24 15.76 1.09
N PRO A 199 15.34 16.49 0.84
CA PRO A 199 15.28 17.71 0.03
C PRO A 199 14.67 17.42 -1.36
N GLY A 200 13.69 18.22 -1.76
CA GLY A 200 12.99 18.05 -3.04
C GLY A 200 11.92 16.95 -3.07
N THR A 201 11.65 16.29 -1.94
CA THR A 201 10.55 15.33 -1.81
C THR A 201 9.46 15.88 -0.89
N GLU A 202 8.23 15.91 -1.35
CA GLU A 202 7.04 16.20 -0.53
C GLU A 202 6.35 14.88 -0.13
N ILE A 203 5.95 14.78 1.15
CA ILE A 203 5.21 13.62 1.66
C ILE A 203 3.77 14.02 1.91
N HIS A 204 2.86 13.36 1.22
CA HIS A 204 1.41 13.53 1.34
C HIS A 204 0.77 12.30 1.96
N ILE A 205 -0.22 12.49 2.83
CA ILE A 205 -0.91 11.40 3.52
C ILE A 205 -2.41 11.51 3.24
N PHE A 206 -3.02 10.51 2.63
CA PHE A 206 -4.48 10.40 2.51
C PHE A 206 -5.02 9.81 3.81
N TYR A 207 -5.24 10.69 4.79
CA TYR A 207 -5.59 10.29 6.14
C TYR A 207 -7.09 10.05 6.30
N ALA A 208 -7.47 8.79 6.45
CA ALA A 208 -8.82 8.36 6.79
C ALA A 208 -9.10 8.60 8.28
N LEU A 209 -9.92 9.58 8.63
CA LEU A 209 -10.18 10.00 10.02
C LEU A 209 -10.79 8.87 10.88
N LYS A 210 -11.57 7.96 10.26
CA LYS A 210 -12.17 6.82 10.95
C LYS A 210 -11.17 5.77 11.42
N MET A 211 -9.91 5.83 11.00
CA MET A 211 -8.83 5.02 11.58
C MET A 211 -8.49 5.45 13.02
N GLY A 212 -8.67 6.72 13.34
CA GLY A 212 -8.45 7.28 14.68
C GLY A 212 -7.19 8.14 14.81
N ALA A 213 -7.21 9.03 15.81
CA ALA A 213 -6.20 10.09 16.00
C ALA A 213 -4.75 9.60 16.19
N LYS A 214 -4.55 8.37 16.66
CA LYS A 214 -3.22 7.79 16.86
C LYS A 214 -2.38 7.74 15.57
N TYR A 215 -3.02 7.59 14.42
CA TYR A 215 -2.33 7.52 13.13
C TYR A 215 -1.80 8.88 12.68
N ARG A 216 -2.54 9.97 12.95
CA ARG A 216 -2.03 11.33 12.74
C ARG A 216 -0.71 11.56 13.47
N ALA A 217 -0.66 11.21 14.77
CA ALA A 217 0.54 11.34 15.58
C ALA A 217 1.72 10.54 15.00
N ARG A 218 1.45 9.35 14.48
CA ARG A 218 2.43 8.47 13.87
C ARG A 218 3.01 9.05 12.57
N TYR A 219 2.16 9.60 11.70
CA TYR A 219 2.62 10.30 10.49
C TYR A 219 3.52 11.50 10.84
N GLN A 220 3.14 12.28 11.85
CA GLN A 220 3.93 13.40 12.34
C GLN A 220 5.20 12.98 13.07
N GLN A 221 5.26 11.76 13.59
CA GLN A 221 6.48 11.17 14.16
C GLN A 221 7.47 10.82 13.04
N HIS A 222 7.04 10.05 12.05
CA HIS A 222 7.95 9.51 11.02
C HIS A 222 8.34 10.52 9.95
N PHE A 223 7.49 11.50 9.63
CA PHE A 223 7.80 12.52 8.62
C PHE A 223 7.93 13.91 9.24
N ALA A 224 8.94 14.68 8.81
CA ALA A 224 9.20 16.01 9.37
C ALA A 224 8.08 17.01 9.04
N HIS A 225 7.58 16.98 7.80
CA HIS A 225 6.58 17.93 7.29
C HIS A 225 5.54 17.25 6.40
N PRO A 226 4.74 16.27 6.92
CA PRO A 226 3.74 15.60 6.10
C PRO A 226 2.55 16.52 5.82
N VAL A 227 2.10 16.56 4.57
CA VAL A 227 0.84 17.21 4.17
C VAL A 227 -0.31 16.23 4.36
N LEU A 228 -1.22 16.53 5.29
CA LEU A 228 -2.34 15.64 5.61
C LEU A 228 -3.59 16.03 4.80
N HIS A 229 -4.08 15.12 3.96
CA HIS A 229 -5.35 15.21 3.27
C HIS A 229 -6.39 14.42 4.07
N GLU A 230 -7.06 15.11 4.99
CA GLU A 230 -8.00 14.49 5.93
C GLU A 230 -9.36 14.23 5.30
N GLN A 231 -9.87 13.02 5.47
CA GLN A 231 -11.16 12.61 4.93
C GLN A 231 -11.95 11.78 5.94
N ASN A 232 -13.23 12.04 6.09
CA ASN A 232 -14.11 11.29 7.01
C ASN A 232 -14.50 9.93 6.40
N LEU A 233 -13.50 9.14 6.05
CA LEU A 233 -13.61 7.84 5.40
C LEU A 233 -12.98 6.74 6.25
N GLN A 234 -13.25 5.49 5.88
CA GLN A 234 -12.61 4.30 6.41
C GLN A 234 -11.23 4.08 5.74
N HIS A 235 -10.47 3.11 6.27
CA HIS A 235 -9.18 2.68 5.73
C HIS A 235 -9.28 2.34 4.22
N GLU A 236 -8.52 3.04 3.37
CA GLU A 236 -8.49 2.90 1.90
C GLU A 236 -9.86 3.07 1.19
N GLU A 237 -10.88 3.62 1.86
CA GLU A 237 -12.19 3.84 1.27
C GLU A 237 -12.13 4.81 0.08
N LEU A 238 -11.25 5.81 0.12
CA LEU A 238 -11.06 6.74 -0.99
C LEU A 238 -10.66 6.01 -2.28
N LEU A 239 -9.65 5.13 -2.21
CA LEU A 239 -9.21 4.34 -3.35
C LEU A 239 -10.26 3.31 -3.78
N ALA A 240 -10.86 2.61 -2.81
CA ALA A 240 -11.74 1.48 -3.07
C ALA A 240 -13.13 1.89 -3.59
N CYS A 241 -13.66 3.04 -3.12
CA CYS A 241 -15.04 3.46 -3.39
C CYS A 241 -15.15 4.75 -4.20
N HIS A 242 -14.09 5.58 -4.24
CA HIS A 242 -14.11 6.89 -4.89
C HIS A 242 -12.92 7.06 -5.86
N PRO A 243 -12.76 6.15 -6.86
CA PRO A 243 -11.58 6.11 -7.73
C PRO A 243 -11.32 7.41 -8.49
N GLU A 244 -12.37 8.11 -8.93
CA GLU A 244 -12.25 9.37 -9.65
C GLU A 244 -11.72 10.50 -8.73
N GLN A 245 -12.23 10.58 -7.49
CA GLN A 245 -11.76 11.56 -6.51
C GLN A 245 -10.31 11.26 -6.10
N TRP A 246 -10.00 9.98 -5.90
CA TRP A 246 -8.64 9.54 -5.60
C TRP A 246 -7.69 9.92 -6.73
N ALA A 247 -8.02 9.59 -8.00
CA ALA A 247 -7.19 9.92 -9.15
C ALA A 247 -7.02 11.43 -9.34
N HIS A 248 -8.09 12.21 -9.13
CA HIS A 248 -8.02 13.67 -9.17
C HIS A 248 -7.05 14.22 -8.11
N LEU A 249 -7.13 13.71 -6.87
CA LEU A 249 -6.23 14.14 -5.80
C LEU A 249 -4.78 13.77 -6.09
N VAL A 250 -4.51 12.54 -6.58
CA VAL A 250 -3.16 12.13 -6.99
C VAL A 250 -2.62 13.04 -8.11
N LYS A 251 -3.42 13.33 -9.14
CA LYS A 251 -3.03 14.25 -10.22
C LYS A 251 -2.73 15.66 -9.71
N SER A 252 -3.53 16.19 -8.79
CA SER A 252 -3.33 17.54 -8.24
C SER A 252 -2.06 17.68 -7.41
N ILE A 253 -1.52 16.56 -6.89
CA ILE A 253 -0.26 16.53 -6.12
C ILE A 253 0.93 16.27 -7.06
N ALA A 254 0.76 15.37 -8.01
CA ALA A 254 1.87 14.82 -8.78
C ALA A 254 2.05 15.46 -10.18
N LEU A 255 1.22 16.38 -10.61
CA LEU A 255 1.40 17.17 -11.83
C LEU A 255 1.75 18.62 -11.51
#